data_f3cd8d91f96c54738da00b2dbf449136
#
_entry.id   f3cd8d91f96c54738da00b2dbf449136
#
_cell.length_a   1.000
_cell.length_b   1.000
_cell.length_c   1.000
_cell.angle_alpha   90.00
_cell.angle_beta   90.00
_cell.angle_gamma   90.00
#
_symmetry.space_group_name_H-M   'P 1'
#
loop_
_entity.id
_entity.type
_entity.pdbx_description
1 polymer ?
#
loop_
_entity_poly.entity_id
_entity_poly.type
_entity_poly.pdbx_seq_one_letter_code
_entity_poly.pdbx_strand_id
1 'polypeptide(L)'
;MANESKPEVAVVMGSSSDWETMKRACDILDQFGVVYHKQVISAHRTPELMAEFAHNARANGLKAIIAGAGGAAHLPGMIAAQTTLPVIGVPVRSHALSGWDSLLSIVQMPGGIPVATTAVGNSGATNAGLLAVQMLSAFEPELADKLEDYRNELKEKVAESNAPVSYTHLRAHETCA
;
A
#
# COMPACT_ATOMS: atom_id res chain seq x y z
N MET A 1 -2.20 -8.30 -32.23
CA MET A 1 -2.44 -7.14 -31.35
C MET A 1 -2.24 -7.65 -29.93
N ALA A 2 -1.23 -7.17 -29.21
CA ALA A 2 -1.02 -7.54 -27.84
C ALA A 2 -2.26 -7.08 -27.04
N ASN A 3 -2.85 -8.02 -26.32
CA ASN A 3 -3.94 -7.73 -25.39
C ASN A 3 -3.32 -6.94 -24.23
N GLU A 4 -3.33 -5.61 -24.30
CA GLU A 4 -2.90 -4.77 -23.18
C GLU A 4 -3.87 -5.05 -22.04
N SER A 5 -3.39 -5.79 -21.05
CA SER A 5 -4.17 -6.08 -19.84
C SER A 5 -4.54 -4.75 -19.17
N LYS A 6 -5.83 -4.55 -18.91
CA LYS A 6 -6.31 -3.34 -18.25
C LYS A 6 -5.80 -3.29 -16.80
N PRO A 7 -5.50 -2.09 -16.27
CA PRO A 7 -5.07 -1.98 -14.88
C PRO A 7 -6.19 -2.42 -13.92
N GLU A 8 -5.81 -3.21 -12.93
CA GLU A 8 -6.70 -3.73 -11.90
C GLU A 8 -6.60 -2.96 -10.59
N VAL A 9 -5.47 -2.31 -10.36
CA VAL A 9 -5.20 -1.49 -9.18
C VAL A 9 -4.83 -0.08 -9.62
N ALA A 10 -5.27 0.93 -8.88
CA ALA A 10 -4.74 2.28 -9.03
C ALA A 10 -3.87 2.64 -7.83
N VAL A 11 -2.75 3.33 -8.08
CA VAL A 11 -1.89 3.94 -7.08
C VAL A 11 -1.96 5.45 -7.28
N VAL A 12 -2.68 6.13 -6.39
CA VAL A 12 -2.87 7.59 -6.47
C VAL A 12 -2.26 8.30 -5.27
N MET A 13 -1.78 9.51 -5.48
CA MET A 13 -1.10 10.28 -4.44
C MET A 13 -1.45 11.77 -4.52
N GLY A 14 -1.49 12.45 -3.37
CA GLY A 14 -1.89 13.85 -3.28
C GLY A 14 -0.90 14.85 -3.87
N SER A 15 0.36 14.45 -3.99
CA SER A 15 1.46 15.26 -4.52
C SER A 15 2.55 14.39 -5.11
N SER A 16 3.34 14.93 -6.03
CA SER A 16 4.55 14.27 -6.53
C SER A 16 5.62 14.07 -5.44
N SER A 17 5.58 14.85 -4.36
CA SER A 17 6.43 14.65 -3.17
C SER A 17 6.16 13.31 -2.44
N ASP A 18 5.00 12.72 -2.63
CA ASP A 18 4.62 11.46 -2.01
C ASP A 18 5.19 10.25 -2.77
N TRP A 19 5.75 10.48 -3.97
CA TRP A 19 6.22 9.41 -4.85
C TRP A 19 7.28 8.51 -4.23
N GLU A 20 8.24 9.07 -3.48
CA GLU A 20 9.30 8.28 -2.83
C GLU A 20 8.74 7.22 -1.87
N THR A 21 7.59 7.51 -1.27
CA THR A 21 6.85 6.54 -0.45
C THR A 21 5.99 5.62 -1.33
N MET A 22 5.17 6.21 -2.21
CA MET A 22 4.16 5.48 -2.96
C MET A 22 4.72 4.52 -4.00
N LYS A 23 5.93 4.75 -4.51
CA LYS A 23 6.62 3.81 -5.40
C LYS A 23 6.79 2.43 -4.78
N ARG A 24 6.86 2.30 -3.44
CA ARG A 24 6.95 1.00 -2.77
C ARG A 24 5.73 0.11 -2.98
N ALA A 25 4.55 0.72 -3.13
CA ALA A 25 3.35 -0.02 -3.52
C ALA A 25 3.46 -0.50 -4.98
N CYS A 26 3.97 0.35 -5.87
CA CYS A 26 4.23 -0.02 -7.26
C CYS A 26 5.26 -1.16 -7.37
N ASP A 27 6.36 -1.08 -6.62
CA ASP A 27 7.40 -2.13 -6.59
C ASP A 27 6.80 -3.51 -6.24
N ILE A 28 5.86 -3.56 -5.29
CA ILE A 28 5.13 -4.78 -4.93
C ILE A 28 4.22 -5.23 -6.08
N LEU A 29 3.43 -4.34 -6.65
CA LEU A 29 2.54 -4.71 -7.76
C LEU A 29 3.34 -5.25 -8.95
N ASP A 30 4.49 -4.65 -9.26
CA ASP A 30 5.42 -5.13 -10.30
C ASP A 30 5.97 -6.53 -9.95
N GLN A 31 6.37 -6.77 -8.70
CA GLN A 31 6.87 -8.07 -8.24
C GLN A 31 5.83 -9.19 -8.42
N PHE A 32 4.57 -8.90 -8.19
CA PHE A 32 3.48 -9.87 -8.35
C PHE A 32 2.89 -9.91 -9.77
N GLY A 33 3.33 -9.02 -10.67
CA GLY A 33 2.85 -8.94 -12.05
C GLY A 33 1.43 -8.38 -12.18
N VAL A 34 1.00 -7.57 -11.22
CA VAL A 34 -0.31 -6.91 -11.24
C VAL A 34 -0.22 -5.62 -12.05
N VAL A 35 -1.07 -5.47 -13.05
CA VAL A 35 -1.12 -4.25 -13.87
C VAL A 35 -1.82 -3.14 -13.09
N TYR A 36 -1.19 -1.97 -13.02
CA TYR A 36 -1.72 -0.84 -12.27
C TYR A 36 -1.65 0.48 -13.04
N HIS A 37 -2.55 1.40 -12.68
CA HIS A 37 -2.50 2.81 -13.08
C HIS A 37 -1.91 3.64 -11.95
N LYS A 38 -1.06 4.64 -12.25
CA LYS A 38 -0.54 5.58 -11.25
C LYS A 38 -0.78 7.02 -11.66
N GLN A 39 -1.19 7.85 -10.69
CA GLN A 39 -1.52 9.25 -10.96
C GLN A 39 -1.37 10.14 -9.71
N VAL A 40 -0.98 11.40 -9.92
CA VAL A 40 -1.08 12.44 -8.89
C VAL A 40 -2.48 13.06 -8.96
N ILE A 41 -3.22 13.01 -7.86
CA ILE A 41 -4.57 13.58 -7.72
C ILE A 41 -4.63 14.31 -6.39
N SER A 42 -4.79 15.62 -6.40
CA SER A 42 -4.90 16.39 -5.17
C SER A 42 -6.37 16.58 -4.77
N ALA A 43 -6.75 16.02 -3.62
CA ALA A 43 -8.10 16.18 -3.09
C ALA A 43 -8.52 17.66 -2.90
N HIS A 44 -7.56 18.52 -2.56
CA HIS A 44 -7.83 19.93 -2.27
C HIS A 44 -7.65 20.86 -3.47
N ARG A 45 -6.77 20.51 -4.43
CA ARG A 45 -6.44 21.38 -5.57
C ARG A 45 -7.10 20.95 -6.88
N THR A 46 -7.48 19.69 -6.98
CA THR A 46 -8.18 19.09 -8.15
C THR A 46 -9.32 18.21 -7.71
N PRO A 47 -10.30 18.72 -6.91
CA PRO A 47 -11.39 17.92 -6.36
C PRO A 47 -12.30 17.33 -7.44
N GLU A 48 -12.49 18.01 -8.57
CA GLU A 48 -13.29 17.52 -9.70
C GLU A 48 -12.61 16.31 -10.36
N LEU A 49 -11.29 16.37 -10.59
CA LEU A 49 -10.51 15.26 -11.15
C LEU A 49 -10.55 14.04 -10.21
N MET A 50 -10.47 14.27 -8.89
CA MET A 50 -10.59 13.22 -7.88
C MET A 50 -11.97 12.55 -7.93
N ALA A 51 -13.04 13.34 -8.02
CA ALA A 51 -14.40 12.84 -8.08
C ALA A 51 -14.63 12.03 -9.37
N GLU A 52 -14.21 12.54 -10.51
CA GLU A 52 -14.28 11.85 -11.79
C GLU A 52 -13.52 10.52 -11.76
N PHE A 53 -12.29 10.52 -11.25
CA PHE A 53 -11.49 9.31 -11.07
C PHE A 53 -12.23 8.26 -10.22
N ALA A 54 -12.72 8.66 -9.04
CA ALA A 54 -13.38 7.76 -8.09
C ALA A 54 -14.69 7.16 -8.67
N HIS A 55 -15.52 7.98 -9.32
CA HIS A 55 -16.77 7.54 -9.93
C HIS A 55 -16.55 6.55 -11.09
N ASN A 56 -15.53 6.78 -11.91
CA ASN A 56 -15.24 5.96 -13.08
C ASN A 56 -14.36 4.73 -12.77
N ALA A 57 -13.78 4.63 -11.59
CA ALA A 57 -12.78 3.62 -11.22
C ALA A 57 -13.26 2.19 -11.55
N ARG A 58 -14.46 1.83 -11.13
CA ARG A 58 -15.03 0.50 -11.38
C ARG A 58 -15.28 0.25 -12.88
N ALA A 59 -15.83 1.24 -13.59
CA ALA A 59 -16.11 1.13 -15.03
C ALA A 59 -14.80 0.98 -15.85
N ASN A 60 -13.70 1.56 -15.35
CA ASN A 60 -12.38 1.44 -15.95
C ASN A 60 -11.68 0.09 -15.65
N GLY A 61 -12.32 -0.80 -14.88
CA GLY A 61 -11.83 -2.15 -14.60
C GLY A 61 -11.02 -2.27 -13.31
N LEU A 62 -10.88 -1.18 -12.53
CA LEU A 62 -10.17 -1.23 -11.25
C LEU A 62 -10.92 -2.12 -10.24
N LYS A 63 -10.15 -2.86 -9.44
CA LYS A 63 -10.63 -3.74 -8.36
C LYS A 63 -10.28 -3.19 -6.98
N ALA A 64 -9.19 -2.40 -6.87
CA ALA A 64 -8.76 -1.74 -5.65
C ALA A 64 -8.03 -0.42 -5.94
N ILE A 65 -8.02 0.50 -4.96
CA ILE A 65 -7.34 1.79 -5.07
C ILE A 65 -6.41 1.95 -3.86
N ILE A 66 -5.12 2.18 -4.11
CA ILE A 66 -4.14 2.56 -3.10
C ILE A 66 -4.00 4.08 -3.18
N ALA A 67 -4.32 4.78 -2.11
CA ALA A 67 -4.29 6.24 -2.05
C ALA A 67 -3.35 6.73 -0.93
N GLY A 68 -2.31 7.49 -1.29
CA GLY A 68 -1.34 8.05 -0.36
C GLY A 68 -1.47 9.56 -0.22
N ALA A 69 -1.36 10.07 1.00
CA ALA A 69 -1.35 11.49 1.26
C ALA A 69 -0.64 11.83 2.58
N GLY A 70 -0.07 13.04 2.64
CA GLY A 70 0.60 13.57 3.83
C GLY A 70 -0.08 14.81 4.41
N GLY A 71 0.12 15.07 5.70
CA GLY A 71 -0.47 16.19 6.41
C GLY A 71 -1.98 16.03 6.61
N ALA A 72 -2.79 16.95 6.09
CA ALA A 72 -4.24 16.83 5.98
C ALA A 72 -4.56 15.81 4.87
N ALA A 73 -4.34 14.54 5.16
CA ALA A 73 -4.34 13.43 4.22
C ALA A 73 -5.77 12.97 3.88
N HIS A 74 -6.57 13.85 3.29
CA HIS A 74 -7.98 13.60 3.02
C HIS A 74 -8.24 12.73 1.78
N LEU A 75 -7.26 12.60 0.88
CA LEU A 75 -7.44 11.91 -0.41
C LEU A 75 -8.04 10.50 -0.29
N PRO A 76 -7.55 9.60 0.59
CA PRO A 76 -8.12 8.25 0.70
C PRO A 76 -9.59 8.24 1.12
N GLY A 77 -9.95 9.02 2.13
CA GLY A 77 -11.33 9.13 2.62
C GLY A 77 -12.27 9.76 1.60
N MET A 78 -11.80 10.80 0.90
CA MET A 78 -12.61 11.47 -0.14
C MET A 78 -12.86 10.57 -1.35
N ILE A 79 -11.88 9.73 -1.74
CA ILE A 79 -12.08 8.72 -2.78
C ILE A 79 -13.05 7.64 -2.28
N ALA A 80 -12.87 7.13 -1.06
CA ALA A 80 -13.73 6.09 -0.49
C ALA A 80 -15.21 6.52 -0.39
N ALA A 81 -15.45 7.81 -0.19
CA ALA A 81 -16.80 8.38 -0.17
C ALA A 81 -17.50 8.38 -1.56
N GLN A 82 -16.76 8.17 -2.65
CA GLN A 82 -17.26 8.30 -4.02
C GLN A 82 -17.14 7.02 -4.86
N THR A 83 -16.64 5.93 -4.27
CA THR A 83 -16.56 4.61 -4.91
C THR A 83 -16.94 3.51 -3.94
N THR A 84 -17.41 2.39 -4.48
CA THR A 84 -17.63 1.16 -3.70
C THR A 84 -16.46 0.17 -3.83
N LEU A 85 -15.37 0.56 -4.49
CA LEU A 85 -14.16 -0.23 -4.52
C LEU A 85 -13.41 -0.14 -3.18
N PRO A 86 -12.67 -1.20 -2.78
CA PRO A 86 -11.77 -1.12 -1.64
C PRO A 86 -10.76 0.02 -1.82
N VAL A 87 -10.63 0.87 -0.80
CA VAL A 87 -9.61 1.93 -0.75
C VAL A 87 -8.63 1.62 0.37
N ILE A 88 -7.34 1.59 0.03
CA ILE A 88 -6.24 1.36 0.93
C ILE A 88 -5.52 2.70 1.12
N GLY A 89 -5.54 3.21 2.34
CA GLY A 89 -4.95 4.49 2.69
C GLY A 89 -3.51 4.33 3.19
N VAL A 90 -2.59 5.08 2.59
CA VAL A 90 -1.19 5.13 3.00
C VAL A 90 -0.89 6.50 3.62
N PRO A 91 -0.68 6.58 4.93
CA PRO A 91 -0.21 7.81 5.57
C PRO A 91 1.23 8.11 5.14
N VAL A 92 1.45 9.21 4.40
CA VAL A 92 2.79 9.64 4.02
C VAL A 92 3.38 10.50 5.13
N ARG A 93 4.67 10.32 5.38
CA ARG A 93 5.37 11.04 6.44
C ARG A 93 5.40 12.54 6.15
N SER A 94 4.88 13.34 7.08
CA SER A 94 4.93 14.81 7.06
C SER A 94 6.14 15.35 7.82
N HIS A 95 6.57 16.57 7.51
CA HIS A 95 7.64 17.22 8.25
C HIS A 95 7.21 17.66 9.66
N ALA A 96 6.01 18.22 9.80
CA ALA A 96 5.57 18.85 11.05
C ALA A 96 5.33 17.82 12.18
N LEU A 97 4.65 16.71 11.89
CA LEU A 97 4.23 15.74 12.90
C LEU A 97 4.70 14.31 12.56
N SER A 98 5.71 14.16 11.72
CA SER A 98 6.32 12.88 11.36
C SER A 98 5.33 11.83 10.84
N GLY A 99 4.18 12.27 10.31
CA GLY A 99 3.13 11.43 9.76
C GLY A 99 1.97 11.09 10.71
N TRP A 100 2.00 11.54 11.97
CA TRP A 100 0.86 11.38 12.89
C TRP A 100 -0.38 12.10 12.38
N ASP A 101 -0.23 13.31 11.84
CA ASP A 101 -1.27 14.08 11.18
C ASP A 101 -1.86 13.32 9.98
N SER A 102 -1.01 12.73 9.15
CA SER A 102 -1.42 11.90 8.02
C SER A 102 -2.22 10.68 8.47
N LEU A 103 -1.71 9.95 9.47
CA LEU A 103 -2.38 8.77 10.02
C LEU A 103 -3.75 9.11 10.60
N LEU A 104 -3.83 10.12 11.45
CA LEU A 104 -5.08 10.52 12.10
C LEU A 104 -6.10 11.07 11.10
N SER A 105 -5.66 11.71 10.02
CA SER A 105 -6.53 12.18 8.93
C SER A 105 -7.17 11.03 8.12
N ILE A 106 -6.55 9.84 8.11
CA ILE A 106 -7.01 8.71 7.30
C ILE A 106 -7.76 7.68 8.14
N VAL A 107 -7.28 7.35 9.35
CA VAL A 107 -7.73 6.18 10.11
C VAL A 107 -9.11 6.34 10.74
N GLN A 108 -9.51 7.56 11.11
CA GLN A 108 -10.77 7.83 11.84
C GLN A 108 -11.96 8.02 10.88
N MET A 109 -12.18 7.06 10.00
CA MET A 109 -13.32 7.11 9.08
C MET A 109 -14.65 6.86 9.81
N PRO A 110 -15.75 7.53 9.38
CA PRO A 110 -17.07 7.29 9.92
C PRO A 110 -17.57 5.89 9.56
N GLY A 111 -18.45 5.33 10.39
CA GLY A 111 -19.14 4.07 10.07
C GLY A 111 -19.86 4.16 8.72
N GLY A 112 -19.65 3.15 7.86
CA GLY A 112 -20.24 3.08 6.53
C GLY A 112 -19.30 3.42 5.36
N ILE A 113 -18.21 4.16 5.61
CA ILE A 113 -17.21 4.51 4.57
C ILE A 113 -15.81 4.03 5.03
N PRO A 114 -15.46 2.78 4.81
CA PRO A 114 -14.19 2.23 5.28
C PRO A 114 -13.01 2.65 4.41
N VAL A 115 -11.84 2.86 5.05
CA VAL A 115 -10.53 2.92 4.41
C VAL A 115 -9.61 1.96 5.14
N ALA A 116 -8.99 1.02 4.42
CA ALA A 116 -8.01 0.10 4.98
C ALA A 116 -6.68 0.85 5.19
N THR A 117 -6.46 1.39 6.37
CA THR A 117 -5.30 2.24 6.67
C THR A 117 -4.07 1.38 7.02
N THR A 118 -2.94 1.64 6.36
CA THR A 118 -1.66 0.96 6.60
C THR A 118 -0.74 1.78 7.50
N ALA A 119 0.49 1.30 7.72
CA ALA A 119 1.50 2.00 8.51
C ALA A 119 1.96 3.30 7.85
N VAL A 120 2.58 4.21 8.61
CA VAL A 120 3.14 5.46 8.10
C VAL A 120 4.39 5.20 7.25
N GLY A 121 4.46 5.79 6.08
CA GLY A 121 5.64 5.83 5.21
C GLY A 121 5.86 4.54 4.41
N ASN A 122 7.12 4.21 4.14
CA ASN A 122 7.51 3.17 3.20
C ASN A 122 6.94 1.78 3.52
N SER A 123 6.97 1.37 4.79
CA SER A 123 6.39 0.09 5.20
C SER A 123 4.87 0.04 4.95
N GLY A 124 4.19 1.17 5.16
CA GLY A 124 2.77 1.29 4.86
C GLY A 124 2.47 1.16 3.38
N ALA A 125 3.26 1.79 2.52
CA ALA A 125 3.11 1.67 1.07
C ALA A 125 3.38 0.25 0.56
N THR A 126 4.44 -0.41 1.08
CA THR A 126 4.71 -1.84 0.80
C THR A 126 3.52 -2.71 1.19
N ASN A 127 3.01 -2.53 2.41
CA ASN A 127 1.87 -3.30 2.91
C ASN A 127 0.58 -2.98 2.15
N ALA A 128 0.40 -1.76 1.65
CA ALA A 128 -0.73 -1.41 0.81
C ALA A 128 -0.71 -2.16 -0.53
N GLY A 129 0.47 -2.27 -1.16
CA GLY A 129 0.68 -3.10 -2.35
C GLY A 129 0.33 -4.57 -2.07
N LEU A 130 0.87 -5.14 -0.98
CA LEU A 130 0.57 -6.52 -0.58
C LEU A 130 -0.91 -6.73 -0.28
N LEU A 131 -1.57 -5.78 0.40
CA LEU A 131 -3.00 -5.89 0.71
C LEU A 131 -3.85 -5.86 -0.56
N ALA A 132 -3.49 -5.04 -1.55
CA ALA A 132 -4.15 -5.06 -2.86
C ALA A 132 -3.99 -6.42 -3.55
N VAL A 133 -2.77 -6.98 -3.57
CA VAL A 133 -2.51 -8.33 -4.09
C VAL A 133 -3.33 -9.37 -3.34
N GLN A 134 -3.42 -9.30 -2.01
CA GLN A 134 -4.24 -10.21 -1.20
C GLN A 134 -5.74 -10.12 -1.55
N MET A 135 -6.25 -8.92 -1.81
CA MET A 135 -7.65 -8.74 -2.26
C MET A 135 -7.90 -9.41 -3.61
N LEU A 136 -6.96 -9.28 -4.55
CA LEU A 136 -7.04 -9.92 -5.87
C LEU A 136 -6.90 -11.45 -5.75
N SER A 137 -6.00 -11.94 -4.91
CA SER A 137 -5.71 -13.37 -4.73
C SER A 137 -6.92 -14.17 -4.21
N ALA A 138 -7.91 -13.51 -3.60
CA ALA A 138 -9.17 -14.16 -3.22
C ALA A 138 -9.95 -14.72 -4.43
N PHE A 139 -9.65 -14.23 -5.64
CA PHE A 139 -10.29 -14.63 -6.89
C PHE A 139 -9.29 -15.14 -7.94
N GLU A 140 -8.00 -15.04 -7.69
CA GLU A 140 -6.90 -15.38 -8.60
C GLU A 140 -5.89 -16.31 -7.90
N PRO A 141 -6.04 -17.65 -8.05
CA PRO A 141 -5.20 -18.64 -7.35
C PRO A 141 -3.69 -18.45 -7.57
N GLU A 142 -3.27 -18.05 -8.78
CA GLU A 142 -1.86 -17.82 -9.08
C GLU A 142 -1.23 -16.71 -8.20
N LEU A 143 -2.02 -15.70 -7.81
CA LEU A 143 -1.56 -14.67 -6.87
C LEU A 143 -1.47 -15.21 -5.45
N ALA A 144 -2.34 -16.15 -5.07
CA ALA A 144 -2.29 -16.78 -3.76
C ALA A 144 -1.00 -17.62 -3.60
N ASP A 145 -0.63 -18.41 -4.61
CA ASP A 145 0.61 -19.18 -4.62
C ASP A 145 1.84 -18.26 -4.50
N LYS A 146 1.89 -17.19 -5.29
CA LYS A 146 2.98 -16.19 -5.21
C LYS A 146 3.08 -15.52 -3.82
N LEU A 147 1.94 -15.29 -3.15
CA LEU A 147 1.93 -14.73 -1.80
C LEU A 147 2.49 -15.73 -0.76
N GLU A 148 2.23 -17.01 -0.93
CA GLU A 148 2.81 -18.04 -0.07
C GLU A 148 4.32 -18.12 -0.25
N ASP A 149 4.81 -18.11 -1.49
CA ASP A 149 6.23 -18.06 -1.81
C ASP A 149 6.91 -16.84 -1.19
N TYR A 150 6.32 -15.66 -1.37
CA TYR A 150 6.81 -14.42 -0.76
C TYR A 150 6.92 -14.52 0.77
N ARG A 151 5.94 -15.11 1.44
CA ARG A 151 5.98 -15.32 2.88
C ARG A 151 7.04 -16.33 3.31
N ASN A 152 7.32 -17.34 2.51
CA ASN A 152 8.39 -18.31 2.77
C ASN A 152 9.76 -17.64 2.65
N GLU A 153 9.99 -16.81 1.63
CA GLU A 153 11.22 -16.00 1.53
C GLU A 153 11.45 -15.10 2.77
N LEU A 154 10.37 -14.51 3.32
CA LEU A 154 10.49 -13.71 4.55
C LEU A 154 10.90 -14.57 5.76
N LYS A 155 10.39 -15.81 5.87
CA LYS A 155 10.81 -16.74 6.93
C LYS A 155 12.28 -17.13 6.81
N GLU A 156 12.76 -17.38 5.59
CA GLU A 156 14.17 -17.68 5.31
C GLU A 156 15.08 -16.53 5.73
N LYS A 157 14.73 -15.28 5.38
CA LYS A 157 15.47 -14.08 5.80
C LYS A 157 15.55 -13.93 7.33
N VAL A 158 14.48 -14.28 8.05
CA VAL A 158 14.48 -14.29 9.52
C VAL A 158 15.39 -15.39 10.06
N ALA A 159 15.35 -16.59 9.48
CA ALA A 159 16.22 -17.70 9.88
C ALA A 159 17.72 -17.36 9.68
N GLU A 160 18.06 -16.76 8.54
CA GLU A 160 19.41 -16.26 8.26
C GLU A 160 19.86 -15.19 9.26
N SER A 161 18.97 -14.26 9.59
CA SER A 161 19.25 -13.20 10.58
C SER A 161 19.43 -13.72 12.00
N ASN A 162 18.85 -14.88 12.33
CA ASN A 162 18.94 -15.49 13.64
C ASN A 162 20.29 -16.22 13.88
N ALA A 163 20.93 -16.72 12.83
CA ALA A 163 22.17 -17.50 12.91
C ALA A 163 23.31 -16.74 13.65
N PRO A 164 23.64 -15.46 13.32
CA PRO A 164 24.70 -14.73 14.02
C PRO A 164 24.39 -14.45 15.50
N VAL A 165 23.10 -14.25 15.82
CA VAL A 165 22.67 -13.95 17.21
C VAL A 165 22.80 -15.18 18.10
N SER A 166 22.46 -16.36 17.61
CA SER A 166 22.60 -17.64 18.33
C SER A 166 24.06 -17.95 18.66
N TYR A 167 24.99 -17.72 17.73
CA TYR A 167 26.43 -17.94 17.94
C TYR A 167 27.04 -16.98 18.99
N THR A 168 26.60 -15.75 19.02
CA THR A 168 27.11 -14.76 19.98
C THR A 168 26.77 -15.14 21.41
N HIS A 169 25.62 -15.74 21.67
CA HIS A 169 25.19 -16.17 23.00
C HIS A 169 25.98 -17.37 23.51
N LEU A 170 26.29 -18.34 22.68
CA LEU A 170 27.07 -19.52 23.05
C LEU A 170 28.53 -19.17 23.41
N ARG A 171 29.17 -18.23 22.71
CA ARG A 171 30.53 -17.79 23.00
C ARG A 171 30.69 -17.04 24.35
N ALA A 172 29.66 -16.33 24.79
CA ALA A 172 29.66 -15.62 26.05
C ALA A 172 29.66 -16.57 27.27
N HIS A 173 29.15 -17.80 27.13
CA HIS A 173 29.15 -18.81 28.19
C HIS A 173 30.46 -19.61 28.28
N GLU A 174 31.20 -19.74 27.15
CA GLU A 174 32.48 -20.49 27.15
C GLU A 174 33.66 -19.68 27.73
N THR A 175 33.54 -18.35 27.89
CA THR A 175 34.60 -17.50 28.43
C THR A 175 34.52 -17.27 29.95
N CYS A 176 33.57 -17.86 30.64
CA CYS A 176 33.37 -17.75 32.09
C CYS A 176 33.68 -19.07 32.87
N ALA A 177 34.40 -20.01 32.23
CA ALA A 177 34.85 -21.23 32.87
C ALA A 177 36.34 -21.19 33.19
#